data_a1e675380b2a3019427115dce0e589fb
#
_entry.id   a1e675380b2a3019427115dce0e589fb
#
_cell.length_a   1.000
_cell.length_b   1.000
_cell.length_c   1.000
_cell.angle_alpha   90.00
_cell.angle_beta   90.00
_cell.angle_gamma   90.00
#
_symmetry.space_group_name_H-M   'P 1'
#
loop_
_entity.id
_entity.type
_entity.pdbx_description
1 polymer ?
#
loop_
_entity_poly.entity_id
_entity_poly.type
_entity_poly.pdbx_seq_one_letter_code
_entity_poly.pdbx_strand_id
1 'polypeptide(L)'
;MKNSSETLTFTLPLGSTAHAIAKQFWRQQSDAQKAKQVYLNTLAVYAVNFYLNCMGIKTNWEASYSSNSIRQILADVADLEIPHLGLLECRPLLPKMQVINIPPEAWSDRIGYVLVQLDESLQMATLLGFSETTGAGELGVEQLRSLEDLLAHLTAKTSQSKIYIPTQEPGNEPKSKIHLSQWLQNIFEIGWQSIETILGSEQQNLAFSLRSNFSIKRAKLMDLGLQLGNRSLALLVAITPETEEKVGILVQLHPMEGETYLPPNLKLSMLSESGEIMQEVESRSVDNYIQLKRFRGLPGE
;
A
#
# COMPACT_ATOMS: atom_id res chain seq x y z
N MET A 1 41.82 -1.59 -12.79
CA MET A 1 40.80 -1.17 -13.78
C MET A 1 39.46 -1.40 -13.11
N LYS A 2 38.81 -0.33 -12.60
CA LYS A 2 37.44 -0.41 -12.08
C LYS A 2 36.51 -0.48 -13.29
N ASN A 3 35.82 -1.59 -13.47
CA ASN A 3 34.70 -1.67 -14.38
C ASN A 3 33.65 -0.65 -13.91
N SER A 4 33.52 0.44 -14.62
CA SER A 4 32.35 1.31 -14.55
C SER A 4 31.20 0.51 -15.18
N SER A 5 30.44 -0.22 -14.38
CA SER A 5 29.11 -0.64 -14.81
C SER A 5 28.31 0.64 -15.01
N GLU A 6 28.00 0.98 -16.25
CA GLU A 6 27.06 2.06 -16.57
C GLU A 6 25.75 1.70 -15.85
N THR A 7 25.43 2.48 -14.81
CA THR A 7 24.17 2.33 -14.09
C THR A 7 23.07 2.73 -15.06
N LEU A 8 22.25 1.79 -15.50
CA LEU A 8 21.13 2.05 -16.38
C LEU A 8 20.16 3.01 -15.70
N THR A 9 20.03 4.20 -16.25
CA THR A 9 19.07 5.21 -15.83
C THR A 9 17.85 5.19 -16.73
N PHE A 10 16.72 5.68 -16.24
CA PHE A 10 15.50 5.81 -17.03
C PHE A 10 15.10 7.28 -17.15
N THR A 11 15.06 7.79 -18.38
CA THR A 11 14.70 9.18 -18.65
C THR A 11 13.34 9.26 -19.34
N LEU A 12 12.50 10.19 -18.89
CA LEU A 12 11.18 10.44 -19.46
C LEU A 12 10.89 11.93 -19.59
N PRO A 13 10.08 12.35 -20.57
CA PRO A 13 9.62 13.71 -20.68
C PRO A 13 8.53 14.02 -19.64
N LEU A 14 8.62 15.19 -19.01
CA LEU A 14 7.60 15.73 -18.14
C LEU A 14 6.63 16.58 -18.99
N GLY A 15 5.58 15.94 -19.49
CA GLY A 15 4.57 16.59 -20.33
C GLY A 15 3.61 17.49 -19.55
N SER A 16 2.65 18.09 -20.28
CA SER A 16 1.65 19.01 -19.72
C SER A 16 0.86 18.43 -18.55
N THR A 17 0.59 17.13 -18.54
CA THR A 17 -0.13 16.42 -17.45
C THR A 17 0.69 16.46 -16.16
N ALA A 18 1.99 16.14 -16.20
CA ALA A 18 2.86 16.18 -15.02
C ALA A 18 2.87 17.59 -14.40
N HIS A 19 3.06 18.61 -15.25
CA HIS A 19 3.05 20.00 -14.83
C HIS A 19 1.68 20.49 -14.34
N ALA A 20 0.58 20.02 -14.91
CA ALA A 20 -0.77 20.37 -14.45
C ALA A 20 -1.01 19.86 -13.02
N ILE A 21 -0.66 18.60 -12.74
CA ILE A 21 -0.76 18.01 -11.39
C ILE A 21 0.15 18.77 -10.41
N ALA A 22 1.41 19.00 -10.76
CA ALA A 22 2.35 19.74 -9.92
C ALA A 22 1.89 21.18 -9.64
N LYS A 23 1.31 21.87 -10.64
CA LYS A 23 0.74 23.21 -10.46
C LYS A 23 -0.51 23.21 -9.58
N GLN A 24 -1.32 22.15 -9.63
CA GLN A 24 -2.48 22.02 -8.76
C GLN A 24 -2.06 22.01 -7.30
N PHE A 25 -1.09 21.17 -6.91
CA PHE A 25 -0.58 21.11 -5.53
C PHE A 25 0.21 22.37 -5.14
N TRP A 26 0.99 22.94 -6.06
CA TRP A 26 1.71 24.20 -5.85
C TRP A 26 0.78 25.34 -5.44
N ARG A 27 -0.38 25.47 -6.11
CA ARG A 27 -1.37 26.53 -5.82
C ARG A 27 -2.03 26.42 -4.46
N GLN A 28 -1.98 25.26 -3.84
CA GLN A 28 -2.56 24.99 -2.52
C GLN A 28 -1.62 25.38 -1.38
N GLN A 29 -0.37 25.77 -1.69
CA GLN A 29 0.62 26.20 -0.72
C GLN A 29 0.60 27.71 -0.57
N SER A 30 0.63 28.21 0.66
CA SER A 30 0.67 29.64 0.97
C SER A 30 2.11 30.21 0.94
N ASP A 31 3.10 29.38 1.23
CA ASP A 31 4.51 29.75 1.21
C ASP A 31 5.16 29.40 -0.13
N ALA A 32 5.90 30.36 -0.72
CA ALA A 32 6.50 30.20 -2.04
C ALA A 32 7.62 29.15 -2.09
N GLN A 33 8.39 29.01 -1.01
CA GLN A 33 9.45 28.01 -0.93
C GLN A 33 8.86 26.61 -0.80
N LYS A 34 7.83 26.47 0.04
CA LYS A 34 7.08 25.23 0.19
C LYS A 34 6.36 24.86 -1.11
N ALA A 35 5.75 25.83 -1.79
CA ALA A 35 5.11 25.62 -3.08
C ALA A 35 6.09 25.05 -4.11
N LYS A 36 7.30 25.63 -4.19
CA LYS A 36 8.37 25.14 -5.07
C LYS A 36 8.78 23.71 -4.72
N GLN A 37 8.96 23.42 -3.43
CA GLN A 37 9.30 22.08 -2.95
C GLN A 37 8.23 21.05 -3.35
N VAL A 38 6.96 21.34 -3.05
CA VAL A 38 5.82 20.47 -3.42
C VAL A 38 5.74 20.25 -4.92
N TYR A 39 6.00 21.29 -5.71
CA TYR A 39 6.02 21.17 -7.16
C TYR A 39 7.10 20.18 -7.65
N LEU A 40 8.33 20.32 -7.16
CA LEU A 40 9.45 19.43 -7.54
C LEU A 40 9.22 18.00 -7.06
N ASN A 41 8.75 17.85 -5.82
CA ASN A 41 8.38 16.53 -5.26
C ASN A 41 7.32 15.83 -6.13
N THR A 42 6.30 16.58 -6.54
CA THR A 42 5.23 16.04 -7.41
C THR A 42 5.76 15.56 -8.75
N LEU A 43 6.70 16.29 -9.37
CA LEU A 43 7.33 15.87 -10.63
C LEU A 43 8.15 14.58 -10.42
N ALA A 44 8.87 14.46 -9.31
CA ALA A 44 9.64 13.26 -8.99
C ALA A 44 8.72 12.04 -8.77
N VAL A 45 7.65 12.20 -7.97
CA VAL A 45 6.64 11.16 -7.75
C VAL A 45 6.00 10.74 -9.07
N TYR A 46 5.64 11.70 -9.93
CA TYR A 46 5.08 11.43 -11.26
C TYR A 46 6.01 10.56 -12.10
N ALA A 47 7.30 10.89 -12.11
CA ALA A 47 8.30 10.16 -12.89
C ALA A 47 8.47 8.70 -12.41
N VAL A 48 8.54 8.49 -11.09
CA VAL A 48 8.64 7.14 -10.51
C VAL A 48 7.35 6.35 -10.74
N ASN A 49 6.20 6.99 -10.55
CA ASN A 49 4.89 6.38 -10.83
C ASN A 49 4.79 5.91 -12.27
N PHE A 50 5.19 6.74 -13.22
CA PHE A 50 5.21 6.38 -14.65
C PHE A 50 6.13 5.19 -14.92
N TYR A 51 7.38 5.22 -14.40
CA TYR A 51 8.34 4.14 -14.56
C TYR A 51 7.80 2.80 -14.03
N LEU A 52 7.30 2.79 -12.79
CA LEU A 52 6.78 1.57 -12.16
C LEU A 52 5.59 0.98 -12.91
N ASN A 53 4.69 1.84 -13.39
CA ASN A 53 3.57 1.38 -14.23
C ASN A 53 4.05 0.78 -15.57
N CYS A 54 5.09 1.35 -16.22
CA CYS A 54 5.71 0.77 -17.40
C CYS A 54 6.33 -0.61 -17.11
N MET A 55 6.81 -0.84 -15.89
CA MET A 55 7.36 -2.13 -15.42
C MET A 55 6.27 -3.09 -14.93
N GLY A 56 4.98 -2.72 -15.04
CA GLY A 56 3.86 -3.56 -14.59
C GLY A 56 3.64 -3.58 -13.08
N ILE A 57 4.31 -2.70 -12.33
CA ILE A 57 4.14 -2.56 -10.88
C ILE A 57 3.01 -1.56 -10.61
N LYS A 58 1.92 -2.02 -10.00
CA LYS A 58 0.81 -1.16 -9.60
C LYS A 58 1.22 -0.22 -8.48
N THR A 59 0.80 1.02 -8.58
CA THR A 59 1.00 2.06 -7.57
C THR A 59 -0.35 2.66 -7.18
N ASN A 60 -0.44 3.27 -6.02
CA ASN A 60 -1.62 3.99 -5.55
C ASN A 60 -1.21 5.40 -5.07
N TRP A 61 -1.02 6.30 -6.01
CA TRP A 61 -0.61 7.66 -5.67
C TRP A 61 -1.66 8.40 -4.85
N GLU A 62 -2.94 8.15 -5.09
CA GLU A 62 -4.04 8.83 -4.36
C GLU A 62 -4.02 8.51 -2.85
N ALA A 63 -3.56 7.34 -2.45
CA ALA A 63 -3.39 6.96 -1.05
C ALA A 63 -2.07 7.44 -0.43
N SER A 64 -1.14 7.98 -1.23
CA SER A 64 0.15 8.51 -0.78
C SER A 64 -0.01 9.80 0.02
N TYR A 65 0.90 10.08 0.93
CA TYR A 65 0.92 11.35 1.66
C TYR A 65 1.20 12.53 0.73
N SER A 66 1.99 12.30 -0.32
CA SER A 66 2.34 13.29 -1.36
C SER A 66 1.14 13.71 -2.22
N SER A 67 0.00 13.01 -2.19
CA SER A 67 -1.25 13.42 -2.85
C SER A 67 -2.17 14.24 -1.93
N ASN A 68 -1.88 14.31 -0.65
CA ASN A 68 -2.72 14.96 0.34
C ASN A 68 -2.21 16.38 0.67
N SER A 69 -2.98 17.40 0.31
CA SER A 69 -2.60 18.81 0.48
C SER A 69 -2.32 19.20 1.93
N ILE A 70 -3.05 18.65 2.90
CA ILE A 70 -2.82 18.95 4.33
C ILE A 70 -1.46 18.35 4.77
N ARG A 71 -1.14 17.14 4.36
CA ARG A 71 0.15 16.52 4.67
C ARG A 71 1.31 17.23 3.99
N GLN A 72 1.13 17.69 2.76
CA GLN A 72 2.12 18.50 2.04
C GLN A 72 2.40 19.85 2.73
N ILE A 73 1.41 20.46 3.39
CA ILE A 73 1.63 21.70 4.17
C ILE A 73 2.46 21.40 5.42
N LEU A 74 2.16 20.31 6.11
CA LEU A 74 2.75 19.97 7.42
C LEU A 74 4.13 19.33 7.32
N ALA A 75 4.43 18.59 6.23
CA ALA A 75 5.63 17.79 6.08
C ALA A 75 6.23 17.88 4.66
N ASP A 76 7.51 17.59 4.52
CA ASP A 76 8.18 17.43 3.23
C ASP A 76 8.05 15.99 2.75
N VAL A 77 6.94 15.69 2.08
CA VAL A 77 6.60 14.34 1.60
C VAL A 77 6.71 14.24 0.09
N ALA A 78 7.31 13.17 -0.39
CA ALA A 78 7.43 12.81 -1.80
C ALA A 78 7.26 11.30 -1.99
N ASP A 79 6.34 10.71 -1.25
CA ASP A 79 6.10 9.28 -1.22
C ASP A 79 5.13 8.83 -2.32
N LEU A 80 5.30 7.58 -2.72
CA LEU A 80 4.41 6.86 -3.63
C LEU A 80 4.04 5.53 -2.98
N GLU A 81 2.76 5.31 -2.72
CA GLU A 81 2.30 4.04 -2.19
C GLU A 81 2.39 2.94 -3.25
N ILE A 82 3.00 1.83 -2.87
CA ILE A 82 2.96 0.57 -3.61
C ILE A 82 2.09 -0.38 -2.80
N PRO A 83 0.90 -0.77 -3.32
CA PRO A 83 -0.06 -1.58 -2.59
C PRO A 83 0.59 -2.83 -1.99
N HIS A 84 0.30 -3.10 -0.72
CA HIS A 84 0.81 -4.23 0.07
C HIS A 84 2.30 -4.19 0.41
N LEU A 85 3.08 -3.23 -0.11
CA LEU A 85 4.50 -3.12 0.16
C LEU A 85 4.83 -1.94 1.08
N GLY A 86 4.18 -0.80 0.88
CA GLY A 86 4.40 0.41 1.65
C GLY A 86 4.77 1.62 0.80
N LEU A 87 5.38 2.62 1.43
CA LEU A 87 5.68 3.91 0.81
C LEU A 87 7.11 3.94 0.25
N LEU A 88 7.24 4.20 -1.04
CA LEU A 88 8.50 4.48 -1.72
C LEU A 88 8.73 5.99 -1.77
N GLU A 89 9.83 6.48 -1.23
CA GLU A 89 10.15 7.92 -1.24
C GLU A 89 10.82 8.31 -2.57
N CYS A 90 10.29 9.36 -3.25
CA CYS A 90 10.69 9.78 -4.59
C CYS A 90 11.29 11.19 -4.52
N ARG A 91 12.61 11.33 -4.41
CA ARG A 91 13.23 12.63 -4.15
C ARG A 91 13.79 13.31 -5.40
N PRO A 92 13.41 14.58 -5.63
CA PRO A 92 13.97 15.36 -6.73
C PRO A 92 15.41 15.77 -6.43
N LEU A 93 16.27 15.61 -7.42
CA LEU A 93 17.64 16.11 -7.43
C LEU A 93 17.76 17.17 -8.53
N LEU A 94 18.18 18.37 -8.18
CA LEU A 94 18.42 19.43 -9.17
C LEU A 94 19.78 19.26 -9.85
N PRO A 95 20.01 19.83 -11.06
CA PRO A 95 21.27 19.74 -11.75
C PRO A 95 22.44 20.21 -10.89
N LYS A 96 23.59 19.53 -11.00
CA LYS A 96 24.83 19.77 -10.24
C LYS A 96 24.80 19.35 -8.77
N MET A 97 23.67 18.96 -8.23
CA MET A 97 23.62 18.34 -6.90
C MET A 97 24.04 16.87 -6.99
N GLN A 98 24.80 16.41 -6.01
CA GLN A 98 25.24 15.00 -5.91
C GLN A 98 24.69 14.32 -4.66
N VAL A 99 24.20 15.11 -3.72
CA VAL A 99 23.67 14.66 -2.42
C VAL A 99 22.41 15.45 -2.12
N ILE A 100 21.45 14.80 -1.50
CA ILE A 100 20.24 15.44 -0.96
C ILE A 100 20.07 15.11 0.51
N ASN A 101 19.45 16.02 1.24
CA ASN A 101 18.97 15.75 2.60
C ASN A 101 17.56 15.13 2.51
N ILE A 102 17.37 14.01 3.18
CA ILE A 102 16.07 13.39 3.37
C ILE A 102 15.48 13.94 4.68
N PRO A 103 14.29 14.54 4.66
CA PRO A 103 13.71 15.10 5.86
C PRO A 103 13.36 14.03 6.89
N PRO A 104 13.39 14.33 8.20
CA PRO A 104 13.17 13.37 9.28
C PRO A 104 11.86 12.59 9.17
N GLU A 105 10.81 13.21 8.66
CA GLU A 105 9.50 12.59 8.43
C GLU A 105 9.51 11.49 7.36
N ALA A 106 10.57 11.41 6.56
CA ALA A 106 10.76 10.38 5.55
C ALA A 106 11.85 9.35 5.91
N TRP A 107 12.37 9.34 7.14
CA TRP A 107 13.40 8.38 7.56
C TRP A 107 12.83 7.01 7.93
N SER A 108 11.59 6.97 8.41
CA SER A 108 10.90 5.74 8.81
C SER A 108 9.76 5.43 7.86
N ASP A 109 9.26 4.20 7.95
CA ASP A 109 8.09 3.72 7.21
C ASP A 109 8.23 3.83 5.68
N ARG A 110 9.46 3.74 5.17
CA ARG A 110 9.78 3.69 3.74
C ARG A 110 10.34 2.34 3.34
N ILE A 111 9.86 1.84 2.21
CA ILE A 111 10.39 0.62 1.61
C ILE A 111 11.68 0.86 0.81
N GLY A 112 12.00 2.13 0.58
CA GLY A 112 13.19 2.58 -0.11
C GLY A 112 13.06 4.01 -0.63
N TYR A 113 14.10 4.48 -1.33
CA TYR A 113 14.27 5.84 -1.80
C TYR A 113 14.74 5.83 -3.25
N VAL A 114 14.08 6.59 -4.12
CA VAL A 114 14.46 6.77 -5.53
C VAL A 114 14.87 8.21 -5.75
N LEU A 115 16.07 8.45 -6.30
CA LEU A 115 16.50 9.77 -6.72
C LEU A 115 16.12 10.03 -8.17
N VAL A 116 15.48 11.18 -8.39
CA VAL A 116 14.99 11.63 -9.68
C VAL A 116 15.65 12.94 -10.03
N GLN A 117 16.59 12.93 -10.96
CA GLN A 117 17.19 14.16 -11.47
C GLN A 117 16.21 14.89 -12.39
N LEU A 118 15.92 16.14 -12.08
CA LEU A 118 15.15 17.03 -12.94
C LEU A 118 16.11 17.93 -13.71
N ASP A 119 15.88 18.13 -15.00
CA ASP A 119 16.70 19.05 -15.78
C ASP A 119 16.43 20.54 -15.43
N GLU A 120 17.27 21.47 -15.89
CA GLU A 120 17.11 22.91 -15.58
C GLU A 120 15.77 23.49 -16.09
N SER A 121 15.27 22.94 -17.18
CA SER A 121 13.99 23.36 -17.79
C SER A 121 12.77 22.69 -17.18
N LEU A 122 12.97 21.69 -16.31
CA LEU A 122 11.94 20.81 -15.74
C LEU A 122 11.12 20.07 -16.81
N GLN A 123 11.69 19.87 -18.01
CA GLN A 123 11.04 19.16 -19.10
C GLN A 123 11.37 17.67 -19.13
N MET A 124 12.45 17.27 -18.46
CA MET A 124 12.92 15.90 -18.40
C MET A 124 13.18 15.47 -16.97
N ALA A 125 12.83 14.24 -16.66
CA ALA A 125 13.17 13.57 -15.41
C ALA A 125 13.98 12.33 -15.71
N THR A 126 15.05 12.10 -14.94
CA THR A 126 15.90 10.91 -15.05
C THR A 126 15.94 10.21 -13.69
N LEU A 127 15.43 9.00 -13.61
CA LEU A 127 15.58 8.14 -12.45
C LEU A 127 17.03 7.66 -12.41
N LEU A 128 17.77 8.06 -11.37
CA LEU A 128 19.20 7.78 -11.23
C LEU A 128 19.46 6.42 -10.61
N GLY A 129 18.60 5.99 -9.70
CA GLY A 129 18.75 4.75 -8.97
C GLY A 129 17.97 4.73 -7.66
N PHE A 130 18.26 3.73 -6.86
CA PHE A 130 17.50 3.34 -5.68
C PHE A 130 18.42 3.09 -4.49
N SER A 131 17.95 3.38 -3.29
CA SER A 131 18.56 2.97 -2.03
C SER A 131 17.52 2.42 -1.06
N GLU A 132 17.87 1.40 -0.28
CA GLU A 132 16.99 0.85 0.77
C GLU A 132 16.92 1.75 2.01
N THR A 133 17.97 2.52 2.26
CA THR A 133 18.11 3.35 3.47
C THR A 133 18.73 4.71 3.13
N THR A 134 18.54 5.68 4.03
CA THR A 134 19.11 7.04 3.92
C THR A 134 20.41 7.22 4.72
N GLY A 135 20.91 6.17 5.37
CA GLY A 135 22.02 6.34 6.31
C GLY A 135 21.69 7.34 7.42
N ALA A 136 22.45 8.44 7.48
CA ALA A 136 22.27 9.51 8.48
C ALA A 136 21.30 10.62 8.04
N GLY A 137 20.37 10.36 7.11
CA GLY A 137 19.44 11.34 6.58
C GLY A 137 19.96 12.07 5.34
N GLU A 138 21.09 11.64 4.80
CA GLU A 138 21.63 12.11 3.53
C GLU A 138 21.69 10.96 2.53
N LEU A 139 21.43 11.25 1.26
CA LEU A 139 21.50 10.30 0.17
C LEU A 139 22.30 10.88 -1.00
N GLY A 140 23.42 10.25 -1.32
CA GLY A 140 24.29 10.61 -2.42
C GLY A 140 24.05 9.73 -3.64
N VAL A 141 24.29 10.27 -4.84
CA VAL A 141 24.16 9.53 -6.11
C VAL A 141 25.06 8.30 -6.15
N GLU A 142 26.24 8.39 -5.53
CA GLU A 142 27.21 7.27 -5.46
C GLU A 142 26.76 6.10 -4.57
N GLN A 143 25.75 6.31 -3.71
CA GLN A 143 25.18 5.30 -2.82
C GLN A 143 24.00 4.55 -3.48
N LEU A 144 23.62 4.97 -4.67
CA LEU A 144 22.48 4.38 -5.36
C LEU A 144 22.84 3.02 -5.98
N ARG A 145 21.93 2.11 -5.85
CA ARG A 145 21.86 0.86 -6.60
C ARG A 145 21.09 1.09 -7.91
N SER A 146 21.13 0.13 -8.81
CA SER A 146 20.46 0.22 -10.10
C SER A 146 18.93 0.23 -9.99
N LEU A 147 18.24 0.64 -11.04
CA LEU A 147 16.77 0.50 -11.14
C LEU A 147 16.35 -0.97 -11.23
N GLU A 148 17.21 -1.84 -11.74
CA GLU A 148 16.98 -3.29 -11.74
C GLU A 148 16.96 -3.83 -10.29
N ASP A 149 17.85 -3.34 -9.44
CA ASP A 149 17.85 -3.65 -8.01
C ASP A 149 16.57 -3.16 -7.31
N LEU A 150 16.03 -2.00 -7.71
CA LEU A 150 14.71 -1.54 -7.25
C LEU A 150 13.62 -2.56 -7.60
N LEU A 151 13.56 -2.98 -8.86
CA LEU A 151 12.56 -3.95 -9.30
C LEU A 151 12.72 -5.29 -8.58
N ALA A 152 13.95 -5.76 -8.42
CA ALA A 152 14.26 -6.97 -7.66
C ALA A 152 13.84 -6.84 -6.18
N HIS A 153 14.13 -5.69 -5.54
CA HIS A 153 13.75 -5.40 -4.16
C HIS A 153 12.22 -5.42 -3.97
N LEU A 154 11.48 -4.74 -4.85
CA LEU A 154 10.02 -4.72 -4.83
C LEU A 154 9.42 -6.11 -5.07
N THR A 155 10.00 -6.85 -6.01
CA THR A 155 9.57 -8.23 -6.31
C THR A 155 9.87 -9.17 -5.14
N ALA A 156 11.04 -9.06 -4.51
CA ALA A 156 11.41 -9.85 -3.33
C ALA A 156 10.47 -9.55 -2.15
N LYS A 157 10.18 -8.27 -1.88
CA LYS A 157 9.19 -7.86 -0.86
C LYS A 157 7.79 -8.38 -1.20
N THR A 158 7.38 -8.34 -2.48
CA THR A 158 6.12 -8.93 -2.94
C THR A 158 6.12 -10.44 -2.73
N SER A 159 7.23 -11.11 -3.00
CA SER A 159 7.37 -12.55 -2.76
C SER A 159 7.38 -12.89 -1.28
N GLN A 160 8.05 -12.08 -0.45
CA GLN A 160 7.98 -12.20 1.01
C GLN A 160 6.57 -11.92 1.55
N SER A 161 5.84 -10.98 0.95
CA SER A 161 4.40 -10.76 1.24
C SER A 161 3.51 -11.86 0.64
N LYS A 162 3.94 -12.51 -0.45
CA LYS A 162 3.26 -13.65 -1.08
C LYS A 162 3.62 -15.00 -0.45
N ILE A 163 4.70 -15.10 0.33
CA ILE A 163 5.03 -16.32 1.06
C ILE A 163 4.17 -16.43 2.33
N TYR A 164 2.87 -16.38 2.14
CA TYR A 164 1.95 -17.07 3.04
C TYR A 164 0.67 -17.49 2.30
N ILE A 165 0.86 -18.29 1.25
CA ILE A 165 -0.15 -19.27 0.84
C ILE A 165 0.43 -20.61 1.31
N PRO A 166 -0.19 -21.31 2.25
CA PRO A 166 0.27 -22.64 2.61
C PRO A 166 -0.04 -23.59 1.45
N THR A 167 0.95 -23.81 0.59
CA THR A 167 1.03 -25.09 -0.12
C THR A 167 1.34 -26.11 0.97
N GLN A 168 0.43 -27.03 1.19
CA GLN A 168 0.57 -28.09 2.18
C GLN A 168 1.83 -28.91 1.92
N GLU A 169 2.81 -28.82 2.83
CA GLU A 169 3.63 -29.94 3.27
C GLU A 169 3.90 -29.79 4.78
N PRO A 170 3.94 -30.87 5.56
CA PRO A 170 3.82 -30.80 7.01
C PRO A 170 5.19 -30.59 7.67
N GLY A 171 5.40 -29.44 8.31
CA GLY A 171 6.59 -29.21 9.11
C GLY A 171 6.71 -27.79 9.67
N ASN A 172 6.27 -27.60 10.89
CA ASN A 172 6.60 -26.56 11.88
C ASN A 172 7.14 -25.21 11.39
N GLU A 173 6.26 -24.19 11.24
CA GLU A 173 6.62 -22.79 11.44
C GLU A 173 5.52 -22.04 12.21
N PRO A 174 5.86 -21.07 13.09
CA PRO A 174 4.88 -20.41 13.92
C PRO A 174 3.97 -19.52 13.06
N LYS A 175 2.72 -19.91 12.91
CA LYS A 175 1.64 -19.06 12.37
C LYS A 175 1.60 -17.79 13.23
N SER A 176 1.88 -16.62 12.69
CA SER A 176 1.63 -15.36 13.40
C SER A 176 0.12 -15.27 13.63
N LYS A 177 -0.32 -15.57 14.84
CA LYS A 177 -1.72 -15.48 15.23
C LYS A 177 -2.12 -14.01 15.22
N ILE A 178 -3.25 -13.69 14.59
CA ILE A 178 -3.86 -12.37 14.66
C ILE A 178 -4.59 -12.29 16.00
N HIS A 179 -4.23 -11.31 16.83
CA HIS A 179 -4.84 -11.14 18.12
C HIS A 179 -5.97 -10.09 18.07
N LEU A 180 -7.18 -10.52 17.76
CA LEU A 180 -8.36 -9.63 17.71
C LEU A 180 -8.59 -8.85 19.02
N SER A 181 -8.08 -9.34 20.15
CA SER A 181 -8.11 -8.61 21.43
C SER A 181 -7.29 -7.32 21.41
N GLN A 182 -6.20 -7.25 20.61
CA GLN A 182 -5.40 -6.04 20.44
C GLN A 182 -6.16 -4.98 19.63
N TRP A 183 -7.10 -5.39 18.80
CA TRP A 183 -7.94 -4.48 18.01
C TRP A 183 -8.82 -3.61 18.92
N LEU A 184 -9.24 -4.10 20.09
CA LEU A 184 -9.95 -3.30 21.08
C LEU A 184 -9.10 -2.15 21.65
N GLN A 185 -7.78 -2.24 21.52
CA GLN A 185 -6.81 -1.22 21.90
C GLN A 185 -6.33 -0.38 20.70
N ASN A 186 -6.98 -0.50 19.54
CA ASN A 186 -6.60 0.13 18.28
C ASN A 186 -5.21 -0.30 17.73
N ILE A 187 -4.74 -1.49 18.12
CA ILE A 187 -3.51 -2.07 17.59
C ILE A 187 -3.91 -3.10 16.53
N PHE A 188 -3.51 -2.87 15.28
CA PHE A 188 -3.85 -3.71 14.14
C PHE A 188 -2.59 -4.23 13.48
N GLU A 189 -2.62 -5.46 13.03
CA GLU A 189 -1.53 -6.07 12.28
C GLU A 189 -1.46 -5.48 10.86
N ILE A 190 -0.27 -5.57 10.27
CA ILE A 190 0.01 -5.06 8.92
C ILE A 190 -0.97 -5.65 7.89
N GLY A 191 -1.51 -4.78 7.04
CA GLY A 191 -2.47 -5.13 5.98
C GLY A 191 -3.94 -4.99 6.37
N TRP A 192 -4.27 -4.73 7.65
CA TRP A 192 -5.62 -4.40 8.07
C TRP A 192 -5.84 -2.88 8.05
N GLN A 193 -6.76 -2.44 7.24
CA GLN A 193 -7.06 -1.02 6.99
C GLN A 193 -8.51 -0.70 7.35
N SER A 194 -8.87 0.59 7.33
CA SER A 194 -10.27 0.96 7.49
C SER A 194 -11.09 0.49 6.29
N ILE A 195 -12.38 0.25 6.48
CA ILE A 195 -13.27 -0.20 5.40
C ILE A 195 -13.32 0.85 4.28
N GLU A 196 -13.36 2.11 4.67
CA GLU A 196 -13.43 3.25 3.77
C GLU A 196 -12.19 3.35 2.86
N THR A 197 -11.04 2.94 3.38
CA THR A 197 -9.78 2.91 2.62
C THR A 197 -9.79 1.83 1.54
N ILE A 198 -10.40 0.67 1.82
CA ILE A 198 -10.38 -0.49 0.91
C ILE A 198 -11.55 -0.46 -0.08
N LEU A 199 -12.76 -0.11 0.37
CA LEU A 199 -13.98 -0.22 -0.45
C LEU A 199 -14.39 1.11 -1.09
N GLY A 200 -13.68 2.23 -0.81
CA GLY A 200 -14.04 3.55 -1.32
C GLY A 200 -15.31 4.13 -0.72
N SER A 201 -15.57 5.42 -0.97
CA SER A 201 -16.73 6.13 -0.43
C SER A 201 -18.03 5.89 -1.20
N GLU A 202 -17.99 5.32 -2.41
CA GLU A 202 -19.18 5.11 -3.25
C GLU A 202 -20.00 3.88 -2.86
N GLN A 203 -19.44 2.91 -2.16
CA GLN A 203 -20.19 1.76 -1.66
C GLN A 203 -20.87 2.05 -0.30
N GLN A 204 -21.49 3.20 -0.17
CA GLN A 204 -22.24 3.62 1.03
C GLN A 204 -23.33 2.62 1.46
N ASN A 205 -23.85 1.81 0.55
CA ASN A 205 -24.84 0.77 0.88
C ASN A 205 -24.27 -0.37 1.72
N LEU A 206 -22.98 -0.68 1.60
CA LEU A 206 -22.28 -1.68 2.43
C LEU A 206 -22.01 -1.13 3.85
N ALA A 207 -21.67 0.16 3.95
CA ALA A 207 -21.53 0.84 5.22
C ALA A 207 -22.85 0.89 6.01
N PHE A 208 -24.02 0.87 5.33
CA PHE A 208 -25.32 0.87 6.00
C PHE A 208 -25.64 -0.45 6.70
N SER A 209 -25.32 -1.60 6.12
CA SER A 209 -25.52 -2.91 6.77
C SER A 209 -24.59 -3.12 7.98
N LEU A 210 -23.44 -2.41 8.00
CA LEU A 210 -22.44 -2.45 9.06
C LEU A 210 -22.57 -1.30 10.07
N ARG A 211 -23.51 -0.35 9.89
CA ARG A 211 -23.70 0.80 10.77
C ARG A 211 -24.24 0.44 12.17
N SER A 212 -24.82 -0.73 12.34
CA SER A 212 -25.37 -1.15 13.62
C SER A 212 -24.33 -1.88 14.47
N ASN A 213 -23.93 -1.27 15.57
CA ASN A 213 -23.36 -1.90 16.78
C ASN A 213 -21.95 -2.51 16.75
N PHE A 214 -21.15 -2.38 15.69
CA PHE A 214 -19.76 -2.84 15.72
C PHE A 214 -18.81 -1.69 16.09
N SER A 215 -18.01 -1.90 17.15
CA SER A 215 -17.10 -0.88 17.67
C SER A 215 -15.85 -0.73 16.82
N ILE A 216 -15.36 -1.82 16.24
CA ILE A 216 -14.13 -1.85 15.43
C ILE A 216 -14.39 -2.63 14.17
N LYS A 217 -13.98 -2.06 13.04
CA LYS A 217 -14.14 -2.63 11.70
C LYS A 217 -12.85 -2.46 10.94
N ARG A 218 -12.33 -3.55 10.39
CA ARG A 218 -11.15 -3.55 9.54
C ARG A 218 -11.37 -4.43 8.33
N ALA A 219 -10.70 -4.08 7.25
CA ALA A 219 -10.68 -4.87 6.05
C ALA A 219 -9.24 -5.15 5.61
N LYS A 220 -9.05 -6.31 4.98
CA LYS A 220 -7.78 -6.72 4.41
C LYS A 220 -8.01 -7.15 2.97
N LEU A 221 -7.15 -6.65 2.08
CA LEU A 221 -7.18 -7.06 0.68
C LEU A 221 -6.64 -8.48 0.53
N MET A 222 -7.37 -9.30 -0.22
CA MET A 222 -7.01 -10.67 -0.56
C MET A 222 -6.88 -10.78 -2.07
N ASP A 223 -5.70 -11.14 -2.56
CA ASP A 223 -5.46 -11.41 -3.99
C ASP A 223 -5.65 -12.91 -4.24
N LEU A 224 -6.54 -13.25 -5.16
CA LEU A 224 -6.82 -14.65 -5.52
C LEU A 224 -5.84 -15.22 -6.56
N GLY A 225 -4.87 -14.42 -7.02
CA GLY A 225 -3.85 -14.83 -7.97
C GLY A 225 -4.36 -15.14 -9.38
N LEU A 226 -3.46 -15.59 -10.25
CA LEU A 226 -3.70 -15.83 -11.68
C LEU A 226 -4.78 -16.88 -11.98
N GLN A 227 -5.01 -17.84 -11.09
CA GLN A 227 -5.98 -18.94 -11.31
C GLN A 227 -7.43 -18.46 -11.32
N LEU A 228 -7.75 -17.32 -10.72
CA LEU A 228 -9.09 -16.74 -10.67
C LEU A 228 -9.18 -15.37 -11.37
N GLY A 229 -8.35 -15.13 -12.37
CA GLY A 229 -8.42 -13.95 -13.22
C GLY A 229 -7.89 -12.67 -12.58
N ASN A 230 -6.91 -12.77 -11.66
CA ASN A 230 -6.29 -11.63 -10.99
C ASN A 230 -7.29 -10.74 -10.22
N ARG A 231 -8.36 -11.34 -9.70
CA ARG A 231 -9.39 -10.63 -8.95
C ARG A 231 -8.96 -10.45 -7.50
N SER A 232 -9.18 -9.25 -6.99
CA SER A 232 -8.95 -8.91 -5.60
C SER A 232 -10.27 -8.92 -4.82
N LEU A 233 -10.22 -9.37 -3.58
CA LEU A 233 -11.35 -9.40 -2.66
C LEU A 233 -11.01 -8.64 -1.38
N ALA A 234 -12.02 -8.14 -0.69
CA ALA A 234 -11.87 -7.56 0.63
C ALA A 234 -12.41 -8.51 1.70
N LEU A 235 -11.54 -9.02 2.55
CA LEU A 235 -11.93 -9.72 3.78
C LEU A 235 -12.20 -8.68 4.87
N LEU A 236 -13.43 -8.62 5.34
CA LEU A 236 -13.88 -7.68 6.33
C LEU A 236 -14.12 -8.40 7.66
N VAL A 237 -13.54 -7.88 8.73
CA VAL A 237 -13.77 -8.36 10.10
C VAL A 237 -14.28 -7.20 10.95
N ALA A 238 -15.39 -7.43 11.63
CA ALA A 238 -15.97 -6.48 12.56
C ALA A 238 -16.10 -7.11 13.95
N ILE A 239 -15.71 -6.37 14.99
CA ILE A 239 -15.77 -6.82 16.36
C ILE A 239 -16.59 -5.87 17.23
N THR A 240 -17.31 -6.45 18.19
CA THR A 240 -18.10 -5.70 19.16
C THR A 240 -17.87 -6.28 20.55
N PRO A 241 -17.47 -5.48 21.53
CA PRO A 241 -17.49 -5.89 22.92
C PRO A 241 -18.94 -6.26 23.33
N GLU A 242 -19.09 -7.41 23.94
CA GLU A 242 -20.36 -7.85 24.53
C GLU A 242 -20.24 -7.92 26.07
N THR A 243 -21.32 -8.22 26.77
CA THR A 243 -21.29 -8.43 28.21
C THR A 243 -20.51 -9.70 28.55
N GLU A 244 -19.90 -9.78 29.73
CA GLU A 244 -19.14 -10.94 30.25
C GLU A 244 -17.79 -11.18 29.51
N GLU A 245 -17.07 -10.12 29.17
CA GLU A 245 -15.76 -10.19 28.48
C GLU A 245 -15.77 -10.89 27.12
N LYS A 246 -16.93 -11.16 26.53
CA LYS A 246 -17.07 -11.76 25.22
C LYS A 246 -17.00 -10.72 24.09
N VAL A 247 -16.51 -11.15 22.97
CA VAL A 247 -16.41 -10.34 21.74
C VAL A 247 -17.26 -10.98 20.66
N GLY A 248 -18.24 -10.24 20.15
CA GLY A 248 -18.99 -10.67 18.97
C GLY A 248 -18.18 -10.39 17.71
N ILE A 249 -18.04 -11.39 16.85
CA ILE A 249 -17.22 -11.34 15.62
C ILE A 249 -18.10 -11.57 14.41
N LEU A 250 -17.91 -10.73 13.38
CA LEU A 250 -18.52 -10.85 12.07
C LEU A 250 -17.43 -10.87 11.02
N VAL A 251 -17.49 -11.83 10.11
CA VAL A 251 -16.55 -11.99 9.00
C VAL A 251 -17.33 -11.98 7.68
N GLN A 252 -16.93 -11.13 6.75
CA GLN A 252 -17.52 -11.00 5.43
C GLN A 252 -16.43 -10.99 4.35
N LEU A 253 -16.78 -11.42 3.14
CA LEU A 253 -15.93 -11.35 1.96
C LEU A 253 -16.69 -10.59 0.86
N HIS A 254 -16.07 -9.56 0.33
CA HIS A 254 -16.63 -8.67 -0.66
C HIS A 254 -15.79 -8.62 -1.94
N PRO A 255 -16.39 -8.42 -3.12
CA PRO A 255 -15.65 -8.09 -4.33
C PRO A 255 -15.03 -6.71 -4.20
N MET A 256 -13.94 -6.47 -4.92
CA MET A 256 -13.29 -5.16 -4.99
C MET A 256 -13.87 -4.30 -6.12
N GLU A 257 -13.43 -3.04 -6.15
CA GLU A 257 -13.86 -2.03 -7.12
C GLU A 257 -13.88 -2.54 -8.58
N GLY A 258 -14.99 -2.27 -9.28
CA GLY A 258 -15.21 -2.73 -10.65
C GLY A 258 -15.98 -4.05 -10.76
N GLU A 259 -16.16 -4.81 -9.69
CA GLU A 259 -16.91 -6.06 -9.69
C GLU A 259 -18.14 -5.95 -8.79
N THR A 260 -19.32 -6.30 -9.33
CA THR A 260 -20.57 -6.28 -8.56
C THR A 260 -20.78 -7.57 -7.77
N TYR A 261 -20.24 -8.69 -8.25
CA TYR A 261 -20.47 -10.02 -7.70
C TYR A 261 -19.16 -10.75 -7.40
N LEU A 262 -19.20 -11.62 -6.40
CA LEU A 262 -18.13 -12.55 -6.12
C LEU A 262 -17.96 -13.59 -7.23
N PRO A 263 -16.74 -14.11 -7.45
CA PRO A 263 -16.57 -15.33 -8.24
C PRO A 263 -17.42 -16.46 -7.67
N PRO A 264 -18.13 -17.24 -8.50
CA PRO A 264 -18.89 -18.39 -8.01
C PRO A 264 -17.96 -19.48 -7.47
N ASN A 265 -18.47 -20.29 -6.55
CA ASN A 265 -17.80 -21.41 -5.88
C ASN A 265 -16.58 -20.97 -5.01
N LEU A 266 -16.56 -19.70 -4.59
CA LEU A 266 -15.57 -19.21 -3.64
C LEU A 266 -16.02 -19.60 -2.22
N LYS A 267 -15.13 -20.21 -1.46
CA LYS A 267 -15.42 -20.69 -0.10
C LYS A 267 -14.78 -19.81 0.95
N LEU A 268 -15.56 -19.42 1.94
CA LEU A 268 -15.12 -18.78 3.17
C LEU A 268 -15.37 -19.74 4.33
N SER A 269 -14.30 -20.25 4.93
CA SER A 269 -14.37 -21.26 5.98
C SER A 269 -13.72 -20.77 7.26
N MET A 270 -14.35 -21.02 8.39
CA MET A 270 -13.77 -20.87 9.72
C MET A 270 -13.34 -22.25 10.22
N LEU A 271 -12.09 -22.37 10.59
CA LEU A 271 -11.50 -23.60 11.09
C LEU A 271 -11.23 -23.51 12.60
N SER A 272 -11.31 -24.62 13.31
CA SER A 272 -10.80 -24.77 14.67
C SER A 272 -9.26 -24.81 14.67
N GLU A 273 -8.63 -24.76 15.84
CA GLU A 273 -7.16 -24.96 15.96
C GLU A 273 -6.70 -26.33 15.44
N SER A 274 -7.57 -27.34 15.51
CA SER A 274 -7.31 -28.67 14.95
C SER A 274 -7.48 -28.77 13.43
N GLY A 275 -7.94 -27.67 12.77
CA GLY A 275 -8.20 -27.64 11.33
C GLY A 275 -9.59 -28.14 10.92
N GLU A 276 -10.47 -28.44 11.87
CA GLU A 276 -11.86 -28.82 11.60
C GLU A 276 -12.69 -27.62 11.13
N ILE A 277 -13.52 -27.82 10.09
CA ILE A 277 -14.41 -26.76 9.58
C ILE A 277 -15.55 -26.55 10.59
N MET A 278 -15.57 -25.40 11.23
CA MET A 278 -16.63 -24.97 12.15
C MET A 278 -17.78 -24.30 11.42
N GLN A 279 -17.47 -23.50 10.40
CA GLN A 279 -18.45 -22.85 9.54
C GLN A 279 -17.88 -22.75 8.12
N GLU A 280 -18.72 -22.87 7.14
CA GLU A 280 -18.38 -22.67 5.73
C GLU A 280 -19.55 -22.00 5.00
N VAL A 281 -19.24 -21.11 4.09
CA VAL A 281 -20.18 -20.51 3.15
C VAL A 281 -19.54 -20.46 1.76
N GLU A 282 -20.32 -20.76 0.74
CA GLU A 282 -19.87 -20.76 -0.67
C GLU A 282 -20.64 -19.71 -1.46
N SER A 283 -19.94 -18.96 -2.31
CA SER A 283 -20.53 -17.91 -3.14
C SER A 283 -21.23 -18.48 -4.37
N ARG A 284 -22.34 -17.84 -4.75
CA ARG A 284 -23.07 -18.07 -6.00
C ARG A 284 -22.73 -16.96 -7.01
N SER A 285 -23.10 -17.14 -8.25
CA SER A 285 -22.80 -16.19 -9.34
C SER A 285 -23.41 -14.79 -9.20
N VAL A 286 -24.36 -14.61 -8.28
CA VAL A 286 -25.08 -13.35 -8.04
C VAL A 286 -24.88 -12.81 -6.63
N ASP A 287 -23.97 -13.37 -5.87
CA ASP A 287 -23.70 -12.93 -4.51
C ASP A 287 -22.74 -11.72 -4.55
N ASN A 288 -23.18 -10.59 -4.03
CA ASN A 288 -22.37 -9.38 -3.87
C ASN A 288 -21.51 -9.40 -2.61
N TYR A 289 -21.72 -10.31 -1.69
CA TYR A 289 -20.84 -10.69 -0.60
C TYR A 289 -21.26 -12.05 -0.04
N ILE A 290 -20.36 -12.69 0.72
CA ILE A 290 -20.67 -13.84 1.57
C ILE A 290 -20.25 -13.55 3.00
N GLN A 291 -20.91 -14.20 3.97
CA GLN A 291 -20.74 -13.94 5.38
C GLN A 291 -20.84 -15.22 6.20
N LEU A 292 -19.93 -15.38 7.17
CA LEU A 292 -20.08 -16.38 8.22
C LEU A 292 -21.18 -15.96 9.20
N LYS A 293 -21.85 -16.94 9.80
CA LYS A 293 -22.75 -16.67 10.92
C LYS A 293 -21.96 -15.98 12.03
N ARG A 294 -22.51 -14.90 12.60
CA ARG A 294 -21.88 -14.20 13.73
C ARG A 294 -21.56 -15.18 14.85
N PHE A 295 -20.38 -15.12 15.36
CA PHE A 295 -19.91 -15.96 16.45
C PHE A 295 -19.31 -15.11 17.58
N ARG A 296 -19.05 -15.76 18.70
CA ARG A 296 -18.50 -15.12 19.90
C ARG A 296 -17.20 -15.82 20.26
N GLY A 297 -16.23 -15.04 20.74
CA GLY A 297 -14.98 -15.54 21.29
C GLY A 297 -14.66 -14.85 22.60
N LEU A 298 -13.77 -15.45 23.38
CA LEU A 298 -13.14 -14.81 24.52
C LEU A 298 -11.87 -14.08 24.07
N PRO A 299 -11.50 -12.94 24.68
CA PRO A 299 -10.20 -12.34 24.41
C PRO A 299 -9.08 -13.32 24.74
N GLY A 300 -8.34 -13.77 23.71
CA GLY A 300 -7.24 -14.73 23.83
C GLY A 300 -7.52 -16.15 23.30
N GLU A 301 -8.74 -16.44 22.87
CA GLU A 301 -9.07 -17.66 22.13
C GLU A 301 -8.75 -17.54 20.64
#